data_892136fd64777cc1f4a198927e0ce19a
#
_entry.id   892136fd64777cc1f4a198927e0ce19a
#
_cell.length_a   1.000
_cell.length_b   1.000
_cell.length_c   1.000
_cell.angle_alpha   90.00
_cell.angle_beta   90.00
_cell.angle_gamma   90.00
#
_symmetry.space_group_name_H-M   'P 1'
#
loop_
_entity.id
_entity.type
_entity.pdbx_description
1 polymer ?
#
loop_
_entity_poly.entity_id
_entity_poly.type
_entity_poly.pdbx_seq_one_letter_code
_entity_poly.pdbx_strand_id
1 'polypeptide(L)'
;METLSYSFYPIDARMYIIAENGKAVIIDPCVSEEAKKYLQSKGIKDIIVLLTHEHYDHISGVNWLRENFPETRVVCSEACSKAIMSPHKNLSAYYEILFMGKDPEVQEYVKNMQVPPYSCEADVIFNGKKEWNWEGHQISMVETPGHSKGSCCILFDKECMFSGDTLVTGHETIRRLPGGSKKDFAEITMPFLNSLDGEWMVYPGHGESQRLKQFELQ
;
A
#
# COMPACT_ATOMS: atom_id res chain seq x y z
N MET A 1 -12.69 14.44 4.05
CA MET A 1 -12.21 13.14 4.57
C MET A 1 -10.91 13.39 5.35
N GLU A 2 -10.85 12.99 6.62
CA GLU A 2 -9.61 13.05 7.40
C GLU A 2 -8.78 11.79 7.14
N THR A 3 -7.53 11.97 6.74
CA THR A 3 -6.60 10.87 6.45
C THR A 3 -5.41 10.99 7.39
N LEU A 4 -5.21 9.99 8.25
CA LEU A 4 -4.02 9.88 9.08
C LEU A 4 -2.96 9.06 8.37
N SER A 5 -1.68 9.39 8.61
CA SER A 5 -0.55 8.67 8.04
C SER A 5 0.43 8.24 9.11
N TYR A 6 0.90 7.00 9.00
CA TYR A 6 1.96 6.43 9.84
C TYR A 6 3.03 5.86 8.92
N SER A 7 4.29 5.91 9.32
CA SER A 7 5.37 5.44 8.47
C SER A 7 6.04 4.17 9.01
N PHE A 8 6.49 3.33 8.10
CA PHE A 8 7.31 2.17 8.36
C PHE A 8 8.77 2.53 8.13
N TYR A 9 9.52 2.64 9.22
CA TYR A 9 10.96 2.90 9.16
C TYR A 9 11.73 1.64 8.68
N PRO A 10 12.82 1.71 7.89
CA PRO A 10 13.59 2.93 7.59
C PRO A 10 13.29 3.57 6.22
N ILE A 11 12.33 3.07 5.48
CA ILE A 11 12.09 3.50 4.09
C ILE A 11 10.88 4.41 3.93
N ASP A 12 10.27 4.82 5.04
CA ASP A 12 9.12 5.72 5.05
C ASP A 12 7.93 5.20 4.20
N ALA A 13 7.73 3.86 4.17
CA ALA A 13 6.53 3.30 3.58
C ALA A 13 5.31 3.75 4.39
N ARG A 14 4.26 4.19 3.72
CA ARG A 14 3.13 4.88 4.33
C ARG A 14 1.93 3.96 4.53
N MET A 15 1.50 3.81 5.79
CA MET A 15 0.18 3.34 6.13
C MET A 15 -0.78 4.53 6.23
N TYR A 16 -1.95 4.44 5.63
CA TYR A 16 -3.00 5.45 5.75
C TYR A 16 -4.22 4.90 6.45
N ILE A 17 -4.86 5.71 7.29
CA ILE A 17 -6.09 5.37 8.04
C ILE A 17 -7.16 6.40 7.77
N ILE A 18 -8.33 5.94 7.38
CA ILE A 18 -9.57 6.72 7.29
C ILE A 18 -10.56 6.06 8.25
N ALA A 19 -11.10 6.82 9.21
CA ALA A 19 -12.00 6.30 10.23
C ALA A 19 -13.29 7.08 10.27
N GLU A 20 -14.42 6.37 10.13
CA GLU A 20 -15.77 6.94 10.19
C GLU A 20 -16.74 5.97 10.85
N ASN A 21 -17.69 6.51 11.61
CA ASN A 21 -18.84 5.76 12.19
C ASN A 21 -18.43 4.46 12.92
N GLY A 22 -17.29 4.45 13.62
CA GLY A 22 -16.81 3.28 14.34
C GLY A 22 -16.15 2.20 13.47
N LYS A 23 -15.90 2.48 12.19
CA LYS A 23 -15.22 1.62 11.22
C LYS A 23 -13.98 2.31 10.67
N ALA A 24 -13.06 1.54 10.07
CA ALA A 24 -11.89 2.09 9.41
C ALA A 24 -11.57 1.40 8.08
N VAL A 25 -11.03 2.20 7.15
CA VAL A 25 -10.26 1.71 6.02
C VAL A 25 -8.79 1.98 6.32
N ILE A 26 -7.95 0.96 6.18
CA ILE A 26 -6.49 1.06 6.33
C ILE A 26 -5.84 0.65 5.02
N ILE A 27 -4.99 1.52 4.49
CA ILE A 27 -4.22 1.26 3.28
C ILE A 27 -2.79 0.92 3.68
N ASP A 28 -2.28 -0.21 3.19
CA ASP A 28 -0.90 -0.68 3.33
C ASP A 28 -0.42 -0.69 4.79
N PRO A 29 -0.95 -1.58 5.64
CA PRO A 29 -0.70 -1.54 7.07
C PRO A 29 0.74 -1.89 7.45
N CYS A 30 1.30 -1.13 8.38
CA CYS A 30 2.49 -1.47 9.14
C CYS A 30 2.17 -1.62 10.63
N VAL A 31 3.09 -2.24 11.39
CA VAL A 31 2.96 -2.33 12.85
C VAL A 31 3.15 -0.94 13.47
N SER A 32 2.14 -0.44 14.18
CA SER A 32 2.17 0.86 14.84
C SER A 32 1.32 0.86 16.11
N GLU A 33 1.96 0.93 17.27
CA GLU A 33 1.26 1.04 18.56
C GLU A 33 0.50 2.37 18.70
N GLU A 34 0.94 3.41 17.99
CA GLU A 34 0.24 4.69 17.94
C GLU A 34 -1.07 4.57 17.16
N ALA A 35 -1.03 3.95 15.97
CA ALA A 35 -2.21 3.65 15.18
C ALA A 35 -3.21 2.77 15.95
N LYS A 36 -2.73 1.75 16.66
CA LYS A 36 -3.57 0.89 17.52
C LYS A 36 -4.29 1.70 18.59
N LYS A 37 -3.57 2.56 19.32
CA LYS A 37 -4.17 3.42 20.34
C LYS A 37 -5.22 4.35 19.75
N TYR A 38 -4.95 4.93 18.57
CA TYR A 38 -5.93 5.75 17.86
C TYR A 38 -7.19 4.96 17.54
N LEU A 39 -7.08 3.80 16.89
CA LEU A 39 -8.22 2.94 16.52
C LEU A 39 -9.04 2.54 17.77
N GLN A 40 -8.38 2.15 18.85
CA GLN A 40 -9.02 1.80 20.11
C GLN A 40 -9.75 3.00 20.74
N SER A 41 -9.14 4.19 20.72
CA SER A 41 -9.74 5.42 21.26
C SER A 41 -11.01 5.83 20.51
N LYS A 42 -11.10 5.48 19.23
CA LYS A 42 -12.28 5.70 18.38
C LYS A 42 -13.31 4.55 18.45
N GLY A 43 -13.03 3.51 19.23
CA GLY A 43 -13.92 2.34 19.34
C GLY A 43 -14.03 1.52 18.04
N ILE A 44 -13.03 1.60 17.17
CA ILE A 44 -13.01 0.89 15.88
C ILE A 44 -12.91 -0.62 16.12
N LYS A 45 -13.77 -1.38 15.43
CA LYS A 45 -13.76 -2.86 15.44
C LYS A 45 -13.79 -3.43 14.03
N ASP A 46 -14.57 -2.86 13.13
CA ASP A 46 -14.68 -3.27 11.72
C ASP A 46 -13.61 -2.53 10.90
N ILE A 47 -12.63 -3.27 10.42
CA ILE A 47 -11.51 -2.73 9.63
C ILE A 47 -11.48 -3.41 8.26
N ILE A 48 -11.43 -2.58 7.21
CA ILE A 48 -11.13 -3.03 5.86
C ILE A 48 -9.71 -2.59 5.51
N VAL A 49 -8.83 -3.55 5.30
CA VAL A 49 -7.49 -3.31 4.77
C VAL A 49 -7.53 -3.36 3.25
N LEU A 50 -6.99 -2.35 2.60
CA LEU A 50 -6.82 -2.27 1.16
C LEU A 50 -5.32 -2.30 0.86
N LEU A 51 -4.85 -3.33 0.17
CA LEU A 51 -3.44 -3.43 -0.21
C LEU A 51 -3.23 -2.85 -1.61
N THR A 52 -2.30 -1.92 -1.73
CA THR A 52 -1.88 -1.39 -3.04
C THR A 52 -1.03 -2.40 -3.79
N HIS A 53 -0.19 -3.15 -3.10
CA HIS A 53 0.64 -4.20 -3.69
C HIS A 53 1.21 -5.16 -2.63
N GLU A 54 2.00 -6.12 -3.07
CA GLU A 54 2.46 -7.25 -2.27
C GLU A 54 3.73 -7.04 -1.46
N HIS A 55 4.52 -5.97 -1.63
CA HIS A 55 5.81 -5.84 -0.96
C HIS A 55 5.69 -5.76 0.56
N TYR A 56 6.68 -6.32 1.25
CA TYR A 56 6.65 -6.55 2.70
C TYR A 56 6.37 -5.30 3.52
N ASP A 57 6.96 -4.19 3.17
CA ASP A 57 6.79 -2.90 3.84
C ASP A 57 5.36 -2.33 3.76
N HIS A 58 4.55 -2.81 2.80
CA HIS A 58 3.14 -2.45 2.63
C HIS A 58 2.16 -3.47 3.21
N ILE A 59 2.64 -4.64 3.63
CA ILE A 59 1.80 -5.72 4.17
C ILE A 59 2.19 -6.16 5.58
N SER A 60 3.30 -5.63 6.13
CA SER A 60 3.92 -6.08 7.38
C SER A 60 2.97 -6.04 8.59
N GLY A 61 1.99 -5.15 8.58
CA GLY A 61 1.00 -5.00 9.64
C GLY A 61 -0.27 -5.85 9.50
N VAL A 62 -0.46 -6.61 8.42
CA VAL A 62 -1.72 -7.35 8.19
C VAL A 62 -2.02 -8.34 9.31
N ASN A 63 -1.08 -9.22 9.66
CA ASN A 63 -1.29 -10.21 10.71
C ASN A 63 -1.44 -9.56 12.09
N TRP A 64 -0.64 -8.52 12.35
CA TRP A 64 -0.73 -7.74 13.58
C TRP A 64 -2.10 -7.05 13.73
N LEU A 65 -2.69 -6.52 12.65
CA LEU A 65 -4.04 -5.98 12.70
C LEU A 65 -5.07 -7.05 13.03
N ARG A 66 -4.99 -8.23 12.42
CA ARG A 66 -5.89 -9.35 12.72
C ARG A 66 -5.79 -9.85 14.17
N GLU A 67 -4.60 -9.86 14.74
CA GLU A 67 -4.39 -10.21 16.15
C GLU A 67 -5.04 -9.21 17.11
N ASN A 68 -5.03 -7.93 16.76
CA ASN A 68 -5.55 -6.85 17.62
C ASN A 68 -7.00 -6.47 17.31
N PHE A 69 -7.46 -6.72 16.07
CA PHE A 69 -8.80 -6.40 15.56
C PHE A 69 -9.30 -7.58 14.72
N PRO A 70 -9.92 -8.60 15.36
CA PRO A 70 -10.27 -9.87 14.69
C PRO A 70 -11.26 -9.75 13.52
N GLU A 71 -12.03 -8.66 13.44
CA GLU A 71 -12.97 -8.40 12.35
C GLU A 71 -12.30 -7.75 11.11
N THR A 72 -10.96 -7.72 11.07
CA THR A 72 -10.19 -7.18 9.95
C THR A 72 -10.33 -8.03 8.70
N ARG A 73 -10.75 -7.41 7.60
CA ARG A 73 -10.85 -8.01 6.26
C ARG A 73 -9.85 -7.35 5.30
N VAL A 74 -9.17 -8.15 4.50
CA VAL A 74 -8.13 -7.72 3.56
C VAL A 74 -8.61 -7.86 2.13
N VAL A 75 -8.47 -6.79 1.35
CA VAL A 75 -8.85 -6.71 -0.06
C VAL A 75 -7.62 -6.41 -0.90
N CYS A 76 -7.38 -7.17 -1.96
CA CYS A 76 -6.30 -6.89 -2.92
C CYS A 76 -6.57 -7.51 -4.29
N SER A 77 -5.72 -7.19 -5.28
CA SER A 77 -5.77 -7.81 -6.61
C SER A 77 -5.43 -9.31 -6.56
N GLU A 78 -5.83 -10.06 -7.58
CA GLU A 78 -5.52 -11.51 -7.67
C GLU A 78 -4.01 -11.76 -7.71
N ALA A 79 -3.25 -10.92 -8.40
CA ALA A 79 -1.80 -11.08 -8.46
C ALA A 79 -1.15 -10.78 -7.09
N CYS A 80 -1.61 -9.73 -6.40
CA CYS A 80 -1.19 -9.41 -5.03
C CYS A 80 -1.52 -10.57 -4.09
N SER A 81 -2.75 -11.12 -4.10
CA SER A 81 -3.17 -12.19 -3.21
C SER A 81 -2.29 -13.44 -3.30
N LYS A 82 -1.83 -13.79 -4.51
CA LYS A 82 -0.90 -14.91 -4.74
C LYS A 82 0.52 -14.60 -4.27
N ALA A 83 0.90 -13.33 -4.27
CA ALA A 83 2.26 -12.92 -3.91
C ALA A 83 2.43 -12.71 -2.41
N ILE A 84 1.44 -12.16 -1.70
CA ILE A 84 1.49 -11.97 -0.22
C ILE A 84 1.63 -13.28 0.56
N MET A 85 1.22 -14.39 -0.02
CA MET A 85 1.38 -15.75 0.55
C MET A 85 2.80 -16.30 0.42
N SER A 86 3.69 -15.65 -0.32
CA SER A 86 5.04 -16.13 -0.61
C SER A 86 6.10 -15.15 -0.14
N PRO A 87 6.93 -15.50 0.87
CA PRO A 87 8.02 -14.64 1.33
C PRO A 87 9.02 -14.22 0.24
N HIS A 88 9.16 -15.03 -0.80
CA HIS A 88 10.02 -14.70 -1.94
C HIS A 88 9.38 -13.67 -2.88
N LYS A 89 8.06 -13.74 -3.08
CA LYS A 89 7.34 -12.82 -3.98
C LYS A 89 7.04 -11.49 -3.31
N ASN A 90 6.76 -11.50 -2.01
CA ASN A 90 6.54 -10.28 -1.24
C ASN A 90 7.85 -9.64 -0.73
N LEU A 91 8.99 -10.21 -1.08
CA LEU A 91 10.35 -9.76 -0.80
C LEU A 91 10.77 -9.84 0.68
N SER A 92 9.95 -10.32 1.61
CA SER A 92 10.34 -10.45 3.01
C SER A 92 11.55 -11.38 3.22
N ALA A 93 11.66 -12.46 2.43
CA ALA A 93 12.80 -13.37 2.46
C ALA A 93 14.13 -12.72 2.02
N TYR A 94 14.08 -11.58 1.35
CA TYR A 94 15.23 -10.85 0.83
C TYR A 94 15.36 -9.45 1.42
N TYR A 95 14.57 -9.13 2.45
CA TYR A 95 14.42 -7.75 2.93
C TYR A 95 15.76 -7.11 3.25
N GLU A 96 16.64 -7.78 4.00
CA GLU A 96 17.98 -7.28 4.31
C GLU A 96 18.83 -7.00 3.04
N ILE A 97 18.72 -7.88 2.03
CA ILE A 97 19.49 -7.76 0.78
C ILE A 97 19.11 -6.50 -0.01
N LEU A 98 17.84 -6.05 0.06
CA LEU A 98 17.38 -4.85 -0.63
C LEU A 98 18.09 -3.58 -0.14
N PHE A 99 18.68 -3.62 1.06
CA PHE A 99 19.35 -2.48 1.70
C PHE A 99 20.87 -2.52 1.63
N MET A 100 21.50 -3.53 1.00
CA MET A 100 22.94 -3.67 0.93
C MET A 100 23.68 -2.48 0.29
N GLY A 101 22.99 -1.63 -0.47
CA GLY A 101 23.53 -0.41 -1.10
C GLY A 101 23.15 0.90 -0.42
N LYS A 102 22.47 0.84 0.72
CA LYS A 102 22.02 2.01 1.50
C LYS A 102 23.09 2.44 2.52
N ASP A 103 22.85 3.56 3.22
CA ASP A 103 23.74 4.02 4.27
C ASP A 103 23.97 2.96 5.36
N PRO A 104 25.19 2.88 5.94
CA PRO A 104 25.53 1.85 6.94
C PRO A 104 24.57 1.78 8.12
N GLU A 105 24.06 2.92 8.60
CA GLU A 105 23.09 2.99 9.70
C GLU A 105 21.75 2.32 9.33
N VAL A 106 21.30 2.54 8.10
CA VAL A 106 20.09 1.89 7.56
C VAL A 106 20.29 0.39 7.42
N GLN A 107 21.45 -0.04 6.92
CA GLN A 107 21.80 -1.46 6.80
C GLN A 107 21.81 -2.15 8.17
N GLU A 108 22.45 -1.53 9.17
CA GLU A 108 22.53 -2.07 10.53
C GLU A 108 21.12 -2.14 11.16
N TYR A 109 20.31 -1.11 10.99
CA TYR A 109 18.94 -1.10 11.47
C TYR A 109 18.11 -2.25 10.88
N VAL A 110 18.11 -2.41 9.55
CA VAL A 110 17.36 -3.48 8.87
C VAL A 110 17.86 -4.86 9.29
N LYS A 111 19.16 -5.07 9.44
CA LYS A 111 19.74 -6.30 9.96
C LYS A 111 19.24 -6.61 11.37
N ASN A 112 19.14 -5.60 12.23
CA ASN A 112 18.64 -5.74 13.60
C ASN A 112 17.14 -5.99 13.68
N MET A 113 16.35 -5.61 12.66
CA MET A 113 14.93 -5.95 12.56
C MET A 113 14.70 -7.46 12.46
N GLN A 114 15.65 -8.21 11.93
CA GLN A 114 15.55 -9.67 11.75
C GLN A 114 14.23 -10.09 11.11
N VAL A 115 13.85 -9.44 9.99
CA VAL A 115 12.59 -9.69 9.31
C VAL A 115 12.45 -11.18 8.98
N PRO A 116 11.48 -11.89 9.57
CA PRO A 116 11.28 -13.29 9.26
C PRO A 116 10.64 -13.46 7.88
N PRO A 117 10.73 -14.63 7.25
CA PRO A 117 9.88 -14.96 6.12
C PRO A 117 8.40 -14.72 6.48
N TYR A 118 7.77 -13.74 5.80
CA TYR A 118 6.42 -13.28 6.12
C TYR A 118 5.42 -13.75 5.08
N SER A 119 4.23 -14.11 5.52
CA SER A 119 3.08 -14.38 4.65
C SER A 119 1.78 -13.94 5.33
N CYS A 120 0.83 -13.51 4.52
CA CYS A 120 -0.52 -13.22 4.94
C CYS A 120 -1.50 -13.59 3.82
N GLU A 121 -2.80 -13.48 4.10
CA GLU A 121 -3.87 -13.88 3.17
C GLU A 121 -4.84 -12.72 2.96
N ALA A 122 -5.52 -12.70 1.81
CA ALA A 122 -6.60 -11.79 1.50
C ALA A 122 -7.95 -12.49 1.61
N ASP A 123 -8.97 -11.76 2.12
CA ASP A 123 -10.35 -12.25 2.26
C ASP A 123 -11.18 -11.97 1.00
N VAL A 124 -10.87 -10.88 0.30
CA VAL A 124 -11.57 -10.45 -0.91
C VAL A 124 -10.55 -10.17 -2.01
N ILE A 125 -10.73 -10.85 -3.13
CA ILE A 125 -9.83 -10.80 -4.28
C ILE A 125 -10.59 -10.23 -5.48
N PHE A 126 -9.93 -9.38 -6.29
CA PHE A 126 -10.51 -8.84 -7.51
C PHE A 126 -9.54 -8.92 -8.69
N ASN A 127 -10.09 -8.81 -9.89
CA ASN A 127 -9.35 -8.67 -11.15
C ASN A 127 -9.78 -7.38 -11.86
N GLY A 128 -8.82 -6.67 -12.44
CA GLY A 128 -9.03 -5.44 -13.18
C GLY A 128 -9.48 -4.28 -12.32
N LYS A 129 -10.74 -4.26 -11.93
CA LYS A 129 -11.34 -3.19 -11.13
C LYS A 129 -12.37 -3.72 -10.15
N LYS A 130 -12.45 -3.09 -8.95
CA LYS A 130 -13.48 -3.33 -7.94
C LYS A 130 -13.98 -2.00 -7.39
N GLU A 131 -15.31 -1.85 -7.29
CA GLU A 131 -15.94 -0.65 -6.76
C GLU A 131 -17.00 -1.00 -5.70
N TRP A 132 -17.11 -0.18 -4.67
CA TRP A 132 -18.17 -0.28 -3.66
C TRP A 132 -18.32 1.04 -2.90
N ASN A 133 -19.41 1.17 -2.17
CA ASN A 133 -19.62 2.26 -1.23
C ASN A 133 -19.23 1.84 0.19
N TRP A 134 -18.52 2.71 0.90
CA TRP A 134 -18.17 2.55 2.30
C TRP A 134 -18.48 3.85 3.07
N GLU A 135 -19.38 3.78 4.04
CA GLU A 135 -19.79 4.91 4.90
C GLU A 135 -20.10 6.22 4.13
N GLY A 136 -20.66 6.11 2.93
CA GLY A 136 -20.99 7.24 2.06
C GLY A 136 -19.90 7.60 1.04
N HIS A 137 -18.70 7.06 1.16
CA HIS A 137 -17.60 7.24 0.21
C HIS A 137 -17.65 6.21 -0.92
N GLN A 138 -17.36 6.65 -2.14
CA GLN A 138 -17.15 5.76 -3.27
C GLN A 138 -15.69 5.32 -3.34
N ILE A 139 -15.43 4.03 -3.12
CA ILE A 139 -14.09 3.45 -3.24
C ILE A 139 -13.97 2.66 -4.53
N SER A 140 -12.86 2.82 -5.24
CA SER A 140 -12.51 2.05 -6.43
C SER A 140 -11.07 1.61 -6.37
N MET A 141 -10.80 0.31 -6.50
CA MET A 141 -9.45 -0.24 -6.69
C MET A 141 -9.28 -0.60 -8.16
N VAL A 142 -8.20 -0.14 -8.78
CA VAL A 142 -7.89 -0.35 -10.21
C VAL A 142 -6.49 -0.92 -10.33
N GLU A 143 -6.34 -2.04 -11.01
CA GLU A 143 -5.01 -2.62 -11.27
C GLU A 143 -4.15 -1.66 -12.09
N THR A 144 -2.94 -1.39 -11.58
CA THR A 144 -1.94 -0.51 -12.18
C THR A 144 -0.57 -1.21 -12.16
N PRO A 145 -0.43 -2.31 -12.94
CA PRO A 145 0.80 -3.10 -12.93
C PRO A 145 1.98 -2.30 -13.47
N GLY A 146 3.19 -2.62 -12.97
CA GLY A 146 4.42 -1.96 -13.43
C GLY A 146 5.48 -1.89 -12.36
N HIS A 147 5.18 -1.38 -11.18
CA HIS A 147 6.04 -1.51 -10.01
C HIS A 147 6.10 -2.97 -9.56
N SER A 148 4.94 -3.58 -9.38
CA SER A 148 4.77 -5.01 -9.23
C SER A 148 3.60 -5.51 -10.08
N LYS A 149 3.44 -6.82 -10.18
CA LYS A 149 2.31 -7.41 -10.91
C LYS A 149 0.98 -7.22 -10.16
N GLY A 150 1.02 -7.16 -8.84
CA GLY A 150 -0.14 -6.99 -7.99
C GLY A 150 -0.53 -5.54 -7.70
N SER A 151 0.22 -4.57 -8.25
CA SER A 151 -0.01 -3.14 -7.99
C SER A 151 -1.39 -2.69 -8.41
N CYS A 152 -2.03 -1.89 -7.55
CA CYS A 152 -3.28 -1.20 -7.85
C CYS A 152 -3.30 0.20 -7.21
N CYS A 153 -4.02 1.13 -7.82
CA CYS A 153 -4.37 2.41 -7.24
C CYS A 153 -5.75 2.33 -6.58
N ILE A 154 -5.89 2.97 -5.43
CA ILE A 154 -7.14 3.02 -4.66
C ILE A 154 -7.68 4.44 -4.72
N LEU A 155 -8.86 4.62 -5.29
CA LEU A 155 -9.49 5.92 -5.52
C LEU A 155 -10.59 6.14 -4.50
N PHE A 156 -10.68 7.35 -3.95
CA PHE A 156 -11.74 7.78 -3.07
C PHE A 156 -12.47 9.00 -3.65
N ASP A 157 -13.79 8.91 -3.79
CA ASP A 157 -14.73 9.98 -4.16
C ASP A 157 -14.39 10.71 -5.47
N LYS A 158 -13.50 10.16 -6.30
CA LYS A 158 -12.92 10.82 -7.48
C LYS A 158 -12.20 12.14 -7.15
N GLU A 159 -11.63 12.24 -5.96
CA GLU A 159 -10.92 13.44 -5.48
C GLU A 159 -9.48 13.11 -5.05
N CYS A 160 -9.24 11.89 -4.60
CA CYS A 160 -7.90 11.47 -4.18
C CYS A 160 -7.60 10.00 -4.52
N MET A 161 -6.32 9.68 -4.50
CA MET A 161 -5.79 8.37 -4.86
C MET A 161 -4.67 7.97 -3.90
N PHE A 162 -4.74 6.72 -3.41
CA PHE A 162 -3.61 6.05 -2.75
C PHE A 162 -2.92 5.20 -3.81
N SER A 163 -1.73 5.60 -4.19
CA SER A 163 -1.03 5.01 -5.34
C SER A 163 -0.13 3.84 -5.00
N GLY A 164 0.14 3.60 -3.70
CA GLY A 164 1.26 2.75 -3.34
C GLY A 164 2.51 3.20 -4.09
N ASP A 165 3.33 2.25 -4.52
CA ASP A 165 4.56 2.51 -5.25
C ASP A 165 4.39 2.68 -6.77
N THR A 166 3.14 2.76 -7.24
CA THR A 166 2.85 3.18 -8.62
C THR A 166 3.32 4.62 -8.85
N LEU A 167 3.19 5.49 -7.84
CA LEU A 167 3.78 6.83 -7.80
C LEU A 167 4.46 7.04 -6.45
N VAL A 168 5.70 7.53 -6.47
CA VAL A 168 6.52 7.81 -5.27
C VAL A 168 7.02 9.24 -5.37
N THR A 169 6.95 10.01 -4.29
CA THR A 169 7.35 11.41 -4.29
C THR A 169 8.87 11.55 -4.36
N GLY A 170 9.35 12.34 -5.31
CA GLY A 170 10.77 12.66 -5.47
C GLY A 170 11.61 11.60 -6.17
N HIS A 171 11.02 10.49 -6.60
CA HIS A 171 11.73 9.40 -7.28
C HIS A 171 10.90 8.81 -8.41
N GLU A 172 11.57 8.25 -9.41
CA GLU A 172 10.91 7.42 -10.42
C GLU A 172 10.39 6.12 -9.80
N THR A 173 9.26 5.63 -10.31
CA THR A 173 8.72 4.31 -9.97
C THR A 173 9.72 3.22 -10.26
N ILE A 174 10.07 2.43 -9.25
CA ILE A 174 10.97 1.28 -9.41
C ILE A 174 10.23 0.16 -10.11
N ARG A 175 10.66 -0.21 -11.33
CA ARG A 175 10.03 -1.21 -12.20
C ARG A 175 10.94 -2.41 -12.49
N ARG A 176 12.03 -2.58 -11.71
CA ARG A 176 13.06 -3.61 -11.89
C ARG A 176 13.07 -4.69 -10.81
N LEU A 177 12.23 -4.57 -9.79
CA LEU A 177 12.09 -5.61 -8.77
C LEU A 177 11.34 -6.83 -9.34
N PRO A 178 11.42 -8.00 -8.70
CA PRO A 178 10.64 -9.17 -9.09
C PRO A 178 9.16 -8.85 -9.24
N GLY A 179 8.58 -9.13 -10.39
CA GLY A 179 7.19 -8.79 -10.73
C GLY A 179 7.01 -7.42 -11.39
N GLY A 180 8.06 -6.59 -11.45
CA GLY A 180 8.02 -5.30 -12.14
C GLY A 180 8.03 -5.43 -13.66
N SER A 181 7.40 -4.47 -14.37
CA SER A 181 7.26 -4.46 -15.82
C SER A 181 7.19 -3.04 -16.38
N LYS A 182 8.23 -2.63 -17.10
CA LYS A 182 8.21 -1.35 -17.82
C LYS A 182 7.13 -1.31 -18.89
N LYS A 183 6.88 -2.45 -19.53
CA LYS A 183 5.86 -2.58 -20.59
C LYS A 183 4.47 -2.37 -20.03
N ASP A 184 4.10 -3.09 -18.97
CA ASP A 184 2.76 -2.99 -18.39
C ASP A 184 2.53 -1.59 -17.78
N PHE A 185 3.58 -0.99 -17.19
CA PHE A 185 3.51 0.39 -16.72
C PHE A 185 3.17 1.36 -17.87
N ALA A 186 3.87 1.25 -19.01
CA ALA A 186 3.66 2.13 -20.15
C ALA A 186 2.32 1.89 -20.87
N GLU A 187 1.90 0.63 -21.00
CA GLU A 187 0.72 0.26 -21.81
C GLU A 187 -0.59 0.26 -21.01
N ILE A 188 -0.55 0.07 -19.68
CA ILE A 188 -1.73 -0.05 -18.81
C ILE A 188 -1.79 1.11 -17.81
N THR A 189 -0.73 1.26 -17.01
CA THR A 189 -0.73 2.20 -15.88
C THR A 189 -0.65 3.66 -16.32
N MET A 190 0.22 3.99 -17.26
CA MET A 190 0.35 5.37 -17.75
C MET A 190 -0.92 5.92 -18.41
N PRO A 191 -1.62 5.18 -19.31
CA PRO A 191 -2.90 5.62 -19.83
C PRO A 191 -3.96 5.86 -18.75
N PHE A 192 -4.00 5.00 -17.71
CA PHE A 192 -4.89 5.20 -16.57
C PHE A 192 -4.55 6.49 -15.80
N LEU A 193 -3.29 6.70 -15.41
CA LEU A 193 -2.86 7.92 -14.69
C LEU A 193 -3.16 9.19 -15.50
N ASN A 194 -2.89 9.17 -16.79
CA ASN A 194 -3.17 10.30 -17.69
C ASN A 194 -4.66 10.58 -17.90
N SER A 195 -5.54 9.64 -17.55
CA SER A 195 -7.00 9.82 -17.63
C SER A 195 -7.60 10.52 -16.41
N LEU A 196 -6.83 10.66 -15.32
CA LEU A 196 -7.26 11.30 -14.09
C LEU A 196 -7.06 12.81 -14.14
N ASP A 197 -7.85 13.54 -13.36
CA ASP A 197 -7.64 14.97 -13.18
C ASP A 197 -6.35 15.23 -12.39
N GLY A 198 -5.47 16.06 -12.93
CA GLY A 198 -4.21 16.45 -12.31
C GLY A 198 -4.34 17.13 -10.94
N GLU A 199 -5.53 17.63 -10.60
CA GLU A 199 -5.80 18.26 -9.30
C GLU A 199 -6.09 17.24 -8.17
N TRP A 200 -6.23 15.96 -8.47
CA TRP A 200 -6.43 14.94 -7.45
C TRP A 200 -5.25 14.90 -6.48
N MET A 201 -5.56 14.75 -5.19
CA MET A 201 -4.55 14.49 -4.17
C MET A 201 -4.08 13.05 -4.26
N VAL A 202 -2.77 12.86 -4.37
CA VAL A 202 -2.13 11.54 -4.36
C VAL A 202 -1.45 11.32 -3.01
N TYR A 203 -1.78 10.19 -2.40
CA TYR A 203 -1.18 9.64 -1.19
C TYR A 203 -0.27 8.48 -1.62
N PRO A 204 1.05 8.70 -1.77
CA PRO A 204 1.98 7.72 -2.31
C PRO A 204 2.38 6.65 -1.30
N GLY A 205 2.96 5.55 -1.77
CA GLY A 205 3.54 4.52 -0.89
C GLY A 205 4.74 5.03 -0.08
N HIS A 206 5.50 5.99 -0.65
CA HIS A 206 6.64 6.62 0.02
C HIS A 206 6.67 8.12 -0.26
N GLY A 207 7.11 8.89 0.74
CA GLY A 207 7.21 10.35 0.65
C GLY A 207 5.91 11.09 0.95
N GLU A 208 5.89 12.39 0.65
CA GLU A 208 4.77 13.28 1.00
C GLU A 208 3.67 13.27 -0.04
N SER A 209 2.43 13.49 0.42
CA SER A 209 1.27 13.64 -0.46
C SER A 209 1.36 14.91 -1.29
N GLN A 210 1.01 14.82 -2.56
CA GLN A 210 0.99 15.97 -3.46
C GLN A 210 -0.07 15.78 -4.56
N ARG A 211 -0.34 16.83 -5.35
CA ARG A 211 -1.29 16.73 -6.46
C ARG A 211 -0.71 15.90 -7.61
N LEU A 212 -1.55 15.17 -8.32
CA LEU A 212 -1.14 14.29 -9.43
C LEU A 212 -0.28 15.03 -10.48
N LYS A 213 -0.64 16.26 -10.82
CA LYS A 213 0.13 17.11 -11.77
C LYS A 213 1.57 17.44 -11.33
N GLN A 214 1.91 17.21 -10.06
CA GLN A 214 3.25 17.46 -9.53
C GLN A 214 4.16 16.23 -9.65
N PHE A 215 3.60 15.08 -10.01
CA PHE A 215 4.39 13.89 -10.34
C PHE A 215 4.85 13.97 -11.80
N GLU A 216 6.13 13.68 -12.02
CA GLU A 216 6.68 13.51 -13.37
C GLU A 216 6.23 12.16 -13.92
N LEU A 217 5.11 12.13 -14.65
CA LEU A 217 4.61 10.92 -15.29
C LEU A 217 5.48 10.60 -16.52
N GLN A 218 6.39 9.60 -16.43
CA GLN A 218 7.33 9.18 -17.49
C GLN A 218 7.23 7.69 -17.79
#